data_b2a2ccecc36da14254ba4b9b23a3110c
#
_entry.id   b2a2ccecc36da14254ba4b9b23a3110c
#
_cell.length_a   1.000
_cell.length_b   1.000
_cell.length_c   1.000
_cell.angle_alpha   90.00
_cell.angle_beta   90.00
_cell.angle_gamma   90.00
#
_symmetry.space_group_name_H-M   'P 1'
#
loop_
_entity.id
_entity.type
_entity.pdbx_description
1 polymer ?
#
loop_
_entity_poly.entity_id
_entity_poly.type
_entity_poly.pdbx_seq_one_letter_code
_entity_poly.pdbx_strand_id
1 'polypeptide(L)'
;MILTGKTGIITGGSDGIGRAIAAKLASEGAHVVICARNADKLEAVAEDIRAAGGSVETRVQDVADTKSFTAMIADVASSNGLDILVNNAAHVGFGSIADASLEDFRENFRVNVDATYAGMQVAIKAMSNNCGSIVNISSINGDRAMPGMAGYSSSKAALLHLTRLASMETAGLNIRVNAVTPGPIMTPGTEAFIQSDPKAGEAIAAGIPMQRMGMPEEVANVVLFLASDMSSYVTGANIPVDGGKANELAVNQG
;
A
#
# COMPACT_ATOMS: atom_id res chain seq x y z
N MET A 1 -5.46 17.84 13.95
CA MET A 1 -4.59 16.73 13.53
C MET A 1 -5.01 15.47 14.28
N ILE A 2 -5.48 14.48 13.55
CA ILE A 2 -6.10 13.27 14.14
C ILE A 2 -5.10 12.14 14.45
N LEU A 3 -3.83 12.31 14.05
CA LEU A 3 -2.74 11.36 14.29
C LEU A 3 -1.61 11.93 15.15
N THR A 4 -1.86 12.99 15.91
CA THR A 4 -0.85 13.60 16.78
C THR A 4 -0.30 12.59 17.78
N GLY A 5 1.04 12.46 17.85
CA GLY A 5 1.74 11.52 18.73
C GLY A 5 1.77 10.08 18.23
N LYS A 6 1.28 9.81 17.01
CA LYS A 6 1.34 8.50 16.37
C LYS A 6 2.59 8.35 15.50
N THR A 7 3.18 7.15 15.50
CA THR A 7 4.29 6.78 14.63
C THR A 7 3.81 5.78 13.58
N GLY A 8 4.09 6.08 12.29
CA GLY A 8 3.70 5.23 11.18
C GLY A 8 4.86 4.86 10.25
N ILE A 9 4.99 3.58 9.87
CA ILE A 9 5.92 3.11 8.84
C ILE A 9 5.16 2.96 7.53
N ILE A 10 5.69 3.53 6.43
CA ILE A 10 5.13 3.44 5.08
C ILE A 10 6.17 2.82 4.15
N THR A 11 5.93 1.61 3.65
CA THR A 11 6.80 0.97 2.68
C THR A 11 6.51 1.48 1.26
N GLY A 12 7.56 1.62 0.44
CA GLY A 12 7.42 2.22 -0.89
C GLY A 12 7.05 3.71 -0.84
N GLY A 13 7.49 4.43 0.22
CA GLY A 13 7.13 5.82 0.48
C GLY A 13 7.80 6.87 -0.41
N SER A 14 8.66 6.45 -1.34
CA SER A 14 9.43 7.37 -2.21
C SER A 14 8.70 7.84 -3.45
N ASP A 15 7.49 7.32 -3.76
CA ASP A 15 6.79 7.63 -5.01
C ASP A 15 5.29 7.30 -4.93
N GLY A 16 4.51 7.83 -5.88
CA GLY A 16 3.11 7.48 -6.14
C GLY A 16 2.22 7.44 -4.90
N ILE A 17 1.53 6.32 -4.71
CA ILE A 17 0.59 6.11 -3.60
C ILE A 17 1.30 6.22 -2.24
N GLY A 18 2.49 5.62 -2.11
CA GLY A 18 3.22 5.64 -0.84
C GLY A 18 3.67 7.05 -0.42
N ARG A 19 4.13 7.88 -1.37
CA ARG A 19 4.43 9.30 -1.14
C ARG A 19 3.20 10.06 -0.66
N ALA A 20 2.06 9.89 -1.33
CA ALA A 20 0.81 10.56 -0.98
C ALA A 20 0.32 10.15 0.42
N ILE A 21 0.42 8.85 0.76
CA ILE A 21 0.10 8.34 2.10
C ILE A 21 1.01 9.00 3.15
N ALA A 22 2.32 9.01 2.93
CA ALA A 22 3.26 9.60 3.87
C ALA A 22 2.98 11.08 4.12
N ALA A 23 2.80 11.86 3.06
CA ALA A 23 2.46 13.28 3.14
C ALA A 23 1.13 13.50 3.89
N LYS A 24 0.10 12.68 3.60
CA LYS A 24 -1.21 12.79 4.23
C LYS A 24 -1.16 12.45 5.73
N LEU A 25 -0.51 11.36 6.13
CA LEU A 25 -0.41 11.00 7.54
C LEU A 25 0.43 12.03 8.33
N ALA A 26 1.53 12.53 7.74
CA ALA A 26 2.35 13.57 8.35
C ALA A 26 1.59 14.90 8.53
N SER A 27 0.77 15.30 7.55
CA SER A 27 -0.08 16.51 7.65
C SER A 27 -1.13 16.41 8.75
N GLU A 28 -1.47 15.19 9.18
CA GLU A 28 -2.38 14.94 10.30
C GLU A 28 -1.67 14.71 11.64
N GLY A 29 -0.35 14.99 11.69
CA GLY A 29 0.44 15.04 12.91
C GLY A 29 1.16 13.73 13.27
N ALA A 30 1.17 12.74 12.39
CA ALA A 30 1.97 11.54 12.59
C ALA A 30 3.46 11.82 12.36
N HIS A 31 4.33 11.17 13.15
CA HIS A 31 5.71 10.95 12.75
C HIS A 31 5.74 9.78 11.75
N VAL A 32 6.18 10.03 10.50
CA VAL A 32 6.20 8.99 9.48
C VAL A 32 7.63 8.54 9.19
N VAL A 33 7.84 7.23 9.15
CA VAL A 33 9.07 6.60 8.69
C VAL A 33 8.79 6.03 7.30
N ILE A 34 9.41 6.62 6.27
CA ILE A 34 9.26 6.16 4.90
C ILE A 34 10.44 5.30 4.48
N CYS A 35 10.18 4.16 3.85
CA CYS A 35 11.25 3.31 3.36
C CYS A 35 11.07 2.92 1.88
N ALA A 36 12.18 2.88 1.15
CA ALA A 36 12.29 2.44 -0.23
C ALA A 36 13.76 2.20 -0.61
N ARG A 37 14.01 1.68 -1.81
CA ARG A 37 15.37 1.37 -2.28
C ARG A 37 16.16 2.59 -2.77
N ASN A 38 15.48 3.64 -3.23
CA ASN A 38 16.12 4.82 -3.81
C ASN A 38 16.23 5.93 -2.76
N ALA A 39 17.46 6.23 -2.33
CA ALA A 39 17.76 7.23 -1.30
C ALA A 39 17.38 8.65 -1.75
N ASP A 40 17.71 9.03 -2.98
CA ASP A 40 17.49 10.40 -3.48
C ASP A 40 15.97 10.70 -3.57
N LYS A 41 15.17 9.75 -4.06
CA LYS A 41 13.71 9.89 -4.09
C LYS A 41 13.11 9.94 -2.69
N LEU A 42 13.64 9.17 -1.74
CA LEU A 42 13.18 9.22 -0.35
C LEU A 42 13.44 10.58 0.27
N GLU A 43 14.65 11.12 0.09
CA GLU A 43 15.00 12.41 0.66
C GLU A 43 14.19 13.54 0.03
N ALA A 44 13.97 13.53 -1.26
CA ALA A 44 13.09 14.51 -1.91
C ALA A 44 11.68 14.53 -1.31
N VAL A 45 11.10 13.35 -1.03
CA VAL A 45 9.79 13.25 -0.36
C VAL A 45 9.87 13.76 1.08
N ALA A 46 10.96 13.46 1.78
CA ALA A 46 11.13 13.91 3.15
C ALA A 46 11.28 15.44 3.22
N GLU A 47 12.00 16.05 2.29
CA GLU A 47 12.10 17.51 2.17
C GLU A 47 10.74 18.16 1.97
N ASP A 48 9.91 17.62 1.06
CA ASP A 48 8.54 18.11 0.83
C ASP A 48 7.68 18.02 2.10
N ILE A 49 7.75 16.90 2.82
CA ILE A 49 6.99 16.71 4.06
C ILE A 49 7.47 17.69 5.16
N ARG A 50 8.78 17.86 5.33
CA ARG A 50 9.35 18.82 6.30
C ARG A 50 9.00 20.26 5.95
N ALA A 51 9.06 20.62 4.67
CA ALA A 51 8.67 21.96 4.20
C ALA A 51 7.20 22.27 4.47
N ALA A 52 6.33 21.25 4.46
CA ALA A 52 4.94 21.36 4.85
C ALA A 52 4.72 21.33 6.39
N GLY A 53 5.78 21.24 7.20
CA GLY A 53 5.71 21.21 8.66
C GLY A 53 5.46 19.81 9.25
N GLY A 54 5.53 18.76 8.44
CA GLY A 54 5.38 17.36 8.88
C GLY A 54 6.65 16.78 9.48
N SER A 55 6.50 15.68 10.24
CA SER A 55 7.61 14.94 10.84
C SER A 55 7.89 13.66 10.04
N VAL A 56 9.12 13.50 9.56
CA VAL A 56 9.49 12.37 8.70
C VAL A 56 10.93 11.90 8.92
N GLU A 57 11.11 10.59 8.86
CA GLU A 57 12.39 9.89 8.80
C GLU A 57 12.48 9.02 7.55
N THR A 58 13.67 8.91 6.95
CA THR A 58 13.93 8.08 5.77
C THR A 58 14.74 6.85 6.13
N ARG A 59 14.41 5.70 5.54
CA ARG A 59 15.16 4.45 5.66
C ARG A 59 15.37 3.83 4.27
N VAL A 60 16.60 3.72 3.82
CA VAL A 60 16.91 3.00 2.58
C VAL A 60 16.78 1.51 2.86
N GLN A 61 15.75 0.87 2.28
CA GLN A 61 15.39 -0.50 2.58
C GLN A 61 14.78 -1.20 1.37
N ASP A 62 15.27 -2.40 1.07
CA ASP A 62 14.56 -3.36 0.23
C ASP A 62 13.69 -4.25 1.13
N VAL A 63 12.37 -4.16 1.00
CA VAL A 63 11.45 -4.98 1.80
C VAL A 63 11.58 -6.48 1.51
N ALA A 64 12.09 -6.84 0.34
CA ALA A 64 12.33 -8.23 -0.05
C ALA A 64 13.53 -8.87 0.69
N ASP A 65 14.45 -8.07 1.26
CA ASP A 65 15.35 -8.52 2.31
C ASP A 65 14.59 -8.49 3.65
N THR A 66 13.80 -9.53 3.88
CA THR A 66 12.91 -9.61 5.05
C THR A 66 13.67 -9.54 6.37
N LYS A 67 14.94 -9.99 6.42
CA LYS A 67 15.77 -9.93 7.63
C LYS A 67 16.11 -8.48 8.00
N SER A 68 16.61 -7.70 7.06
CA SER A 68 16.93 -6.30 7.32
C SER A 68 15.67 -5.47 7.48
N PHE A 69 14.61 -5.77 6.74
CA PHE A 69 13.30 -5.09 6.83
C PHE A 69 12.67 -5.27 8.22
N THR A 70 12.62 -6.49 8.72
CA THR A 70 12.09 -6.75 10.08
C THR A 70 12.92 -6.12 11.17
N ALA A 71 14.25 -6.09 11.02
CA ALA A 71 15.15 -5.39 11.96
C ALA A 71 14.89 -3.87 11.95
N MET A 72 14.65 -3.26 10.78
CA MET A 72 14.28 -1.84 10.66
C MET A 72 12.97 -1.53 11.38
N ILE A 73 11.93 -2.37 11.22
CA ILE A 73 10.66 -2.18 11.94
C ILE A 73 10.86 -2.27 13.46
N ALA A 74 11.64 -3.23 13.93
CA ALA A 74 11.93 -3.39 15.35
C ALA A 74 12.72 -2.19 15.93
N ASP A 75 13.67 -1.64 15.18
CA ASP A 75 14.44 -0.44 15.54
C ASP A 75 13.51 0.77 15.69
N VAL A 76 12.65 1.04 14.70
CA VAL A 76 11.67 2.12 14.76
C VAL A 76 10.72 1.95 15.95
N ALA A 77 10.20 0.74 16.14
CA ALA A 77 9.28 0.45 17.25
C ALA A 77 9.92 0.66 18.62
N SER A 78 11.21 0.34 18.77
CA SER A 78 11.92 0.52 20.03
C SER A 78 12.27 1.98 20.33
N SER A 79 12.51 2.79 19.30
CA SER A 79 12.95 4.18 19.43
C SER A 79 11.78 5.16 19.53
N ASN A 80 10.73 4.95 18.74
CA ASN A 80 9.65 5.92 18.54
C ASN A 80 8.26 5.36 18.91
N GLY A 81 8.17 4.07 19.23
CA GLY A 81 6.89 3.36 19.24
C GLY A 81 6.43 3.03 17.81
N LEU A 82 5.37 2.23 17.68
CA LEU A 82 4.76 1.90 16.39
C LEU A 82 3.24 1.79 16.56
N ASP A 83 2.50 2.67 15.87
CA ASP A 83 1.03 2.70 15.87
C ASP A 83 0.45 2.29 14.51
N ILE A 84 1.16 2.57 13.42
CA ILE A 84 0.65 2.39 12.06
C ILE A 84 1.71 1.69 11.20
N LEU A 85 1.30 0.64 10.48
CA LEU A 85 2.10 0.04 9.42
C LEU A 85 1.32 0.07 8.12
N VAL A 86 1.88 0.70 7.08
CA VAL A 86 1.32 0.69 5.72
C VAL A 86 2.22 -0.13 4.80
N ASN A 87 1.75 -1.31 4.42
CA ASN A 87 2.41 -2.18 3.46
C ASN A 87 1.98 -1.77 2.04
N ASN A 88 2.75 -0.85 1.43
CA ASN A 88 2.47 -0.31 0.10
C ASN A 88 3.51 -0.73 -0.95
N ALA A 89 4.75 -1.03 -0.57
CA ALA A 89 5.76 -1.52 -1.52
C ALA A 89 5.25 -2.72 -2.32
N ALA A 90 5.46 -2.70 -3.64
CA ALA A 90 5.02 -3.77 -4.52
C ALA A 90 5.99 -3.99 -5.69
N HIS A 91 6.02 -5.23 -6.15
CA HIS A 91 6.52 -5.62 -7.46
C HIS A 91 5.33 -5.88 -8.38
N VAL A 92 5.42 -5.42 -9.63
CA VAL A 92 4.39 -5.59 -10.65
C VAL A 92 5.03 -6.28 -11.85
N GLY A 93 4.83 -7.59 -11.96
CA GLY A 93 5.30 -8.37 -13.10
C GLY A 93 4.21 -8.52 -14.16
N PHE A 94 4.63 -8.50 -15.42
CA PHE A 94 3.77 -8.69 -16.58
C PHE A 94 4.16 -9.96 -17.34
N GLY A 95 3.18 -10.65 -17.88
CA GLY A 95 3.35 -11.83 -18.71
C GLY A 95 2.13 -12.76 -18.66
N SER A 96 1.85 -13.46 -19.77
CA SER A 96 0.81 -14.49 -19.79
C SER A 96 1.21 -15.68 -18.90
N ILE A 97 0.25 -16.52 -18.51
CA ILE A 97 0.55 -17.73 -17.73
C ILE A 97 1.48 -18.67 -18.50
N ALA A 98 1.38 -18.68 -19.84
CA ALA A 98 2.22 -19.55 -20.65
C ALA A 98 3.67 -19.06 -20.77
N ASP A 99 3.91 -17.74 -20.73
CA ASP A 99 5.19 -17.14 -21.09
C ASP A 99 5.93 -16.51 -19.90
N ALA A 100 5.21 -16.13 -18.83
CA ALA A 100 5.82 -15.53 -17.65
C ALA A 100 6.76 -16.54 -16.95
N SER A 101 7.95 -16.07 -16.55
CA SER A 101 8.89 -16.92 -15.83
C SER A 101 8.40 -17.24 -14.42
N LEU A 102 8.74 -18.43 -13.93
CA LEU A 102 8.47 -18.80 -12.53
C LEU A 102 9.25 -17.87 -11.56
N GLU A 103 10.37 -17.34 -11.99
CA GLU A 103 11.16 -16.40 -11.20
C GLU A 103 10.42 -15.08 -11.00
N ASP A 104 9.86 -14.48 -12.06
CA ASP A 104 9.04 -13.27 -11.95
C ASP A 104 7.76 -13.52 -11.13
N PHE A 105 7.12 -14.67 -11.32
CA PHE A 105 5.99 -15.07 -10.47
C PHE A 105 6.38 -15.10 -9.00
N ARG A 106 7.50 -15.68 -8.64
CA ARG A 106 8.02 -15.75 -7.26
C ARG A 106 8.41 -14.38 -6.72
N GLU A 107 8.98 -13.52 -7.56
CA GLU A 107 9.33 -12.15 -7.17
C GLU A 107 8.11 -11.35 -6.75
N ASN A 108 6.97 -11.50 -7.44
CA ASN A 108 5.72 -10.91 -7.00
C ASN A 108 5.32 -11.38 -5.60
N PHE A 109 5.48 -12.67 -5.28
CA PHE A 109 5.18 -13.18 -3.94
C PHE A 109 6.20 -12.71 -2.91
N ARG A 110 7.49 -12.71 -3.24
CA ARG A 110 8.57 -12.28 -2.36
C ARG A 110 8.37 -10.85 -1.87
N VAL A 111 8.02 -9.93 -2.77
CA VAL A 111 7.81 -8.53 -2.43
C VAL A 111 6.42 -8.27 -1.86
N ASN A 112 5.36 -8.79 -2.50
CA ASN A 112 3.99 -8.40 -2.17
C ASN A 112 3.40 -9.19 -0.99
N VAL A 113 3.89 -10.41 -0.75
CA VAL A 113 3.34 -11.32 0.27
C VAL A 113 4.35 -11.58 1.39
N ASP A 114 5.54 -12.11 1.08
CA ASP A 114 6.49 -12.53 2.11
C ASP A 114 6.98 -11.33 2.94
N ALA A 115 7.32 -10.22 2.28
CA ALA A 115 7.73 -8.99 2.97
C ALA A 115 6.60 -8.43 3.83
N THR A 116 5.36 -8.39 3.31
CA THR A 116 4.19 -7.93 4.07
C THR A 116 3.93 -8.82 5.29
N TYR A 117 3.99 -10.14 5.11
CA TYR A 117 3.81 -11.10 6.21
C TYR A 117 4.87 -10.92 7.29
N ALA A 118 6.16 -10.85 6.90
CA ALA A 118 7.26 -10.64 7.82
C ALA A 118 7.15 -9.29 8.58
N GLY A 119 6.78 -8.23 7.87
CA GLY A 119 6.55 -6.90 8.46
C GLY A 119 5.40 -6.92 9.47
N MET A 120 4.27 -7.56 9.14
CA MET A 120 3.14 -7.71 10.05
C MET A 120 3.50 -8.48 11.31
N GLN A 121 4.30 -9.55 11.22
CA GLN A 121 4.72 -10.34 12.39
C GLN A 121 5.45 -9.49 13.43
N VAL A 122 6.34 -8.60 13.00
CA VAL A 122 7.08 -7.71 13.90
C VAL A 122 6.20 -6.59 14.41
N ALA A 123 5.42 -5.96 13.53
CA ALA A 123 4.53 -4.87 13.89
C ALA A 123 3.47 -5.30 14.92
N ILE A 124 2.84 -6.46 14.73
CA ILE A 124 1.85 -7.00 15.69
C ILE A 124 2.46 -7.16 17.09
N LYS A 125 3.68 -7.70 17.17
CA LYS A 125 4.39 -7.84 18.46
C LYS A 125 4.70 -6.48 19.09
N ALA A 126 5.10 -5.50 18.28
CA ALA A 126 5.42 -4.15 18.75
C ALA A 126 4.17 -3.38 19.21
N MET A 127 3.04 -3.57 18.54
CA MET A 127 1.75 -2.89 18.81
C MET A 127 0.95 -3.54 19.95
N SER A 128 1.24 -4.78 20.33
CA SER A 128 0.39 -5.63 21.19
C SER A 128 0.04 -5.03 22.57
N ASN A 129 0.78 -4.03 23.04
CA ASN A 129 0.51 -3.35 24.30
C ASN A 129 -0.21 -1.99 24.15
N ASN A 130 -0.35 -1.45 22.92
CA ASN A 130 -0.71 -0.05 22.70
C ASN A 130 -1.82 0.18 21.65
N CYS A 131 -2.48 -0.87 21.18
CA CYS A 131 -3.35 -0.82 19.98
C CYS A 131 -2.59 -0.37 18.70
N GLY A 132 -3.13 -0.68 17.53
CA GLY A 132 -2.46 -0.34 16.27
C GLY A 132 -3.35 -0.48 15.04
N SER A 133 -2.86 0.03 13.91
CA SER A 133 -3.49 -0.12 12.61
C SER A 133 -2.50 -0.58 11.56
N ILE A 134 -2.82 -1.68 10.90
CA ILE A 134 -2.06 -2.19 9.75
C ILE A 134 -2.93 -2.03 8.50
N VAL A 135 -2.39 -1.38 7.48
CA VAL A 135 -3.08 -1.17 6.21
C VAL A 135 -2.27 -1.77 5.07
N ASN A 136 -2.85 -2.75 4.40
CA ASN A 136 -2.22 -3.42 3.26
C ASN A 136 -2.77 -2.84 1.95
N ILE A 137 -1.89 -2.33 1.08
CA ILE A 137 -2.28 -1.84 -0.23
C ILE A 137 -2.31 -3.01 -1.21
N SER A 138 -3.53 -3.46 -1.52
CA SER A 138 -3.79 -4.51 -2.48
C SER A 138 -3.95 -3.94 -3.91
N SER A 139 -4.87 -4.45 -4.68
CA SER A 139 -5.28 -4.02 -6.02
C SER A 139 -6.62 -4.63 -6.37
N ILE A 140 -7.39 -3.99 -7.24
CA ILE A 140 -8.58 -4.64 -7.83
C ILE A 140 -8.22 -5.96 -8.54
N ASN A 141 -6.96 -6.12 -8.97
CA ASN A 141 -6.46 -7.37 -9.56
C ASN A 141 -6.39 -8.52 -8.54
N GLY A 142 -6.48 -8.24 -7.24
CA GLY A 142 -6.64 -9.27 -6.21
C GLY A 142 -8.07 -9.85 -6.12
N ASP A 143 -9.05 -9.09 -6.56
CA ASP A 143 -10.47 -9.49 -6.57
C ASP A 143 -10.95 -9.88 -7.99
N ARG A 144 -10.33 -9.36 -9.03
CA ARG A 144 -10.70 -9.55 -10.44
C ARG A 144 -9.50 -10.00 -11.26
N ALA A 145 -9.74 -10.92 -12.20
CA ALA A 145 -8.68 -11.41 -13.06
C ALA A 145 -8.29 -10.37 -14.12
N MET A 146 -6.98 -10.13 -14.25
CA MET A 146 -6.38 -9.32 -15.28
C MET A 146 -5.44 -10.19 -16.11
N PRO A 147 -5.76 -10.51 -17.38
CA PRO A 147 -4.85 -11.24 -18.25
C PRO A 147 -3.48 -10.57 -18.35
N GLY A 148 -2.42 -11.36 -18.38
CA GLY A 148 -1.03 -10.84 -18.45
C GLY A 148 -0.44 -10.38 -17.12
N MET A 149 -1.09 -10.65 -15.98
CA MET A 149 -0.62 -10.24 -14.65
C MET A 149 -0.73 -11.38 -13.62
N ALA A 150 -0.41 -12.61 -14.01
CA ALA A 150 -0.65 -13.80 -13.18
C ALA A 150 0.03 -13.71 -11.80
N GLY A 151 1.32 -13.38 -11.74
CA GLY A 151 2.06 -13.28 -10.47
C GLY A 151 1.53 -12.15 -9.59
N TYR A 152 1.34 -10.97 -10.17
CA TYR A 152 0.84 -9.80 -9.45
C TYR A 152 -0.57 -10.04 -8.89
N SER A 153 -1.52 -10.43 -9.75
CA SER A 153 -2.92 -10.67 -9.35
C SER A 153 -3.03 -11.72 -8.26
N SER A 154 -2.32 -12.86 -8.42
CA SER A 154 -2.31 -13.93 -7.42
C SER A 154 -1.71 -13.48 -6.09
N SER A 155 -0.62 -12.69 -6.11
CA SER A 155 -0.01 -12.15 -4.90
C SER A 155 -0.94 -11.16 -4.17
N LYS A 156 -1.68 -10.33 -4.91
CA LYS A 156 -2.64 -9.38 -4.32
C LYS A 156 -3.89 -10.08 -3.78
N ALA A 157 -4.33 -11.18 -4.40
CA ALA A 157 -5.39 -12.04 -3.85
C ALA A 157 -4.95 -12.72 -2.53
N ALA A 158 -3.72 -13.25 -2.49
CA ALA A 158 -3.13 -13.80 -1.28
C ALA A 158 -3.06 -12.75 -0.16
N LEU A 159 -2.66 -11.52 -0.48
CA LEU A 159 -2.60 -10.40 0.47
C LEU A 159 -3.98 -10.05 1.06
N LEU A 160 -5.04 -10.08 0.26
CA LEU A 160 -6.41 -9.85 0.74
C LEU A 160 -6.84 -10.94 1.73
N HIS A 161 -6.52 -12.20 1.46
CA HIS A 161 -6.84 -13.28 2.38
C HIS A 161 -6.01 -13.20 3.66
N LEU A 162 -4.71 -12.91 3.54
CA LEU A 162 -3.81 -12.70 4.67
C LEU A 162 -4.28 -11.54 5.59
N THR A 163 -4.82 -10.47 5.00
CA THR A 163 -5.43 -9.36 5.75
C THR A 163 -6.59 -9.85 6.63
N ARG A 164 -7.48 -10.68 6.09
CA ARG A 164 -8.61 -11.24 6.86
C ARG A 164 -8.14 -12.16 8.00
N LEU A 165 -7.15 -13.04 7.73
CA LEU A 165 -6.57 -13.91 8.75
C LEU A 165 -5.95 -13.09 9.90
N ALA A 166 -5.08 -12.14 9.54
CA ALA A 166 -4.43 -11.28 10.52
C ALA A 166 -5.44 -10.48 11.36
N SER A 167 -6.52 -9.98 10.74
CA SER A 167 -7.56 -9.24 11.47
C SER A 167 -8.26 -10.09 12.53
N MET A 168 -8.50 -11.36 12.25
CA MET A 168 -9.12 -12.29 13.21
C MET A 168 -8.20 -12.59 14.40
N GLU A 169 -6.89 -12.76 14.11
CA GLU A 169 -5.91 -13.09 15.14
C GLU A 169 -5.54 -11.90 16.04
N THR A 170 -5.69 -10.66 15.54
CA THR A 170 -5.23 -9.46 16.24
C THR A 170 -6.33 -8.59 16.84
N ALA A 171 -7.59 -8.86 16.53
CA ALA A 171 -8.71 -8.08 17.04
C ALA A 171 -8.74 -8.01 18.59
N GLY A 172 -8.47 -9.12 19.26
CA GLY A 172 -8.38 -9.19 20.72
C GLY A 172 -7.20 -8.42 21.33
N LEU A 173 -6.22 -8.01 20.49
CA LEU A 173 -5.08 -7.17 20.88
C LEU A 173 -5.32 -5.68 20.59
N ASN A 174 -6.53 -5.29 20.17
CA ASN A 174 -6.87 -3.95 19.70
C ASN A 174 -6.00 -3.49 18.49
N ILE A 175 -5.54 -4.42 17.67
CA ILE A 175 -4.84 -4.14 16.42
C ILE A 175 -5.81 -4.43 15.28
N ARG A 176 -6.06 -3.42 14.44
CA ARG A 176 -6.92 -3.53 13.27
C ARG A 176 -6.05 -3.77 12.03
N VAL A 177 -6.47 -4.70 11.18
CA VAL A 177 -5.77 -5.02 9.93
C VAL A 177 -6.77 -4.94 8.78
N ASN A 178 -6.55 -4.02 7.84
CA ASN A 178 -7.44 -3.77 6.73
C ASN A 178 -6.67 -3.68 5.41
N ALA A 179 -7.36 -3.84 4.29
CA ALA A 179 -6.83 -3.63 2.96
C ALA A 179 -7.48 -2.43 2.27
N VAL A 180 -6.70 -1.71 1.49
CA VAL A 180 -7.18 -0.79 0.47
C VAL A 180 -6.89 -1.40 -0.88
N THR A 181 -7.86 -1.36 -1.78
CA THR A 181 -7.79 -1.97 -3.11
C THR A 181 -7.92 -0.88 -4.18
N PRO A 182 -6.79 -0.25 -4.59
CA PRO A 182 -6.82 0.75 -5.66
C PRO A 182 -7.18 0.13 -7.00
N GLY A 183 -7.90 0.91 -7.82
CA GLY A 183 -8.02 0.72 -9.26
C GLY A 183 -6.86 1.37 -10.02
N PRO A 184 -7.06 1.79 -11.27
CA PRO A 184 -6.07 2.58 -12.00
C PRO A 184 -5.87 3.94 -11.34
N ILE A 185 -4.65 4.19 -10.83
CA ILE A 185 -4.25 5.41 -10.14
C ILE A 185 -3.15 6.12 -10.94
N MET A 186 -3.24 7.44 -11.05
CA MET A 186 -2.29 8.30 -11.72
C MET A 186 -1.01 8.44 -10.87
N THR A 187 -0.12 7.48 -11.04
CA THR A 187 1.22 7.48 -10.44
C THR A 187 2.26 7.87 -11.49
N PRO A 188 3.48 8.26 -11.14
CA PRO A 188 4.54 8.53 -12.13
C PRO A 188 4.77 7.38 -13.12
N GLY A 189 4.65 6.12 -12.68
CA GLY A 189 4.73 4.97 -13.58
C GLY A 189 3.57 4.89 -14.56
N THR A 190 2.34 5.16 -14.10
CA THR A 190 1.15 5.22 -14.96
C THR A 190 1.21 6.41 -15.92
N GLU A 191 1.68 7.55 -15.43
CA GLU A 191 1.86 8.75 -16.26
C GLU A 191 2.87 8.51 -17.38
N ALA A 192 4.02 7.92 -17.09
CA ALA A 192 5.00 7.55 -18.09
C ALA A 192 4.45 6.56 -19.14
N PHE A 193 3.63 5.59 -18.70
CA PHE A 193 2.93 4.68 -19.60
C PHE A 193 1.97 5.41 -20.53
N ILE A 194 1.13 6.32 -20.01
CA ILE A 194 0.19 7.11 -20.80
C ILE A 194 0.90 8.03 -21.78
N GLN A 195 2.03 8.62 -21.39
CA GLN A 195 2.85 9.45 -22.29
C GLN A 195 3.41 8.63 -23.45
N SER A 196 3.70 7.35 -23.25
CA SER A 196 4.15 6.43 -24.31
C SER A 196 3.00 5.91 -25.19
N ASP A 197 1.80 5.79 -24.65
CA ASP A 197 0.58 5.36 -25.37
C ASP A 197 -0.66 6.12 -24.86
N PRO A 198 -0.93 7.32 -25.38
CA PRO A 198 -2.09 8.13 -24.98
C PRO A 198 -3.44 7.44 -25.21
N LYS A 199 -3.56 6.62 -26.28
CA LYS A 199 -4.81 5.88 -26.57
C LYS A 199 -5.09 4.83 -25.50
N ALA A 200 -4.05 4.16 -24.99
CA ALA A 200 -4.21 3.24 -23.86
C ALA A 200 -4.69 3.98 -22.60
N GLY A 201 -4.18 5.18 -22.36
CA GLY A 201 -4.63 6.04 -21.26
C GLY A 201 -6.11 6.41 -21.36
N GLU A 202 -6.56 6.84 -22.53
CA GLU A 202 -7.98 7.14 -22.80
C GLU A 202 -8.86 5.89 -22.62
N ALA A 203 -8.43 4.74 -23.14
CA ALA A 203 -9.16 3.48 -23.00
C ALA A 203 -9.27 3.02 -21.54
N ILE A 204 -8.22 3.20 -20.74
CA ILE A 204 -8.25 2.91 -19.30
C ILE A 204 -9.28 3.80 -18.60
N ALA A 205 -9.25 5.12 -18.86
CA ALA A 205 -10.18 6.07 -18.25
C ALA A 205 -11.62 5.80 -18.64
N ALA A 206 -11.88 5.54 -19.93
CA ALA A 206 -13.20 5.20 -20.47
C ALA A 206 -13.76 3.90 -19.87
N GLY A 207 -12.90 2.97 -19.50
CA GLY A 207 -13.29 1.72 -18.83
C GLY A 207 -13.48 1.86 -17.31
N ILE A 208 -13.53 3.05 -16.74
CA ILE A 208 -13.83 3.32 -15.33
C ILE A 208 -15.17 4.04 -15.25
N PRO A 209 -16.14 3.61 -14.41
CA PRO A 209 -17.45 4.28 -14.31
C PRO A 209 -17.34 5.79 -14.00
N MET A 210 -16.38 6.24 -13.20
CA MET A 210 -16.11 7.65 -12.93
C MET A 210 -15.37 8.39 -14.07
N GLN A 211 -15.11 7.73 -15.23
CA GLN A 211 -14.50 8.27 -16.44
C GLN A 211 -13.15 8.95 -16.25
N ARG A 212 -12.42 8.58 -15.23
CA ARG A 212 -11.05 9.04 -14.95
C ARG A 212 -10.29 8.04 -14.09
N MET A 213 -9.00 8.10 -14.13
CA MET A 213 -8.16 7.43 -13.14
C MET A 213 -8.26 8.15 -11.78
N GLY A 214 -8.04 7.42 -10.71
CA GLY A 214 -7.92 7.99 -9.38
C GLY A 214 -6.56 8.70 -9.19
N MET A 215 -6.50 9.56 -8.17
CA MET A 215 -5.26 10.22 -7.74
C MET A 215 -4.69 9.50 -6.51
N PRO A 216 -3.36 9.51 -6.29
CA PRO A 216 -2.74 8.93 -5.10
C PRO A 216 -3.34 9.45 -3.78
N GLU A 217 -3.74 10.72 -3.74
CA GLU A 217 -4.34 11.37 -2.58
C GLU A 217 -5.71 10.77 -2.22
N GLU A 218 -6.46 10.25 -3.20
CA GLU A 218 -7.75 9.58 -2.95
C GLU A 218 -7.54 8.25 -2.21
N VAL A 219 -6.46 7.54 -2.53
CA VAL A 219 -6.03 6.35 -1.79
C VAL A 219 -5.54 6.72 -0.38
N ALA A 220 -4.73 7.78 -0.28
CA ALA A 220 -4.18 8.26 0.99
C ALA A 220 -5.27 8.69 1.97
N ASN A 221 -6.39 9.26 1.50
CA ASN A 221 -7.53 9.62 2.35
C ASN A 221 -8.19 8.38 3.00
N VAL A 222 -8.30 7.27 2.26
CA VAL A 222 -8.85 6.02 2.81
C VAL A 222 -7.85 5.38 3.79
N VAL A 223 -6.56 5.45 3.50
CA VAL A 223 -5.52 5.00 4.44
C VAL A 223 -5.56 5.82 5.73
N LEU A 224 -5.72 7.14 5.66
CA LEU A 224 -5.89 7.99 6.84
C LEU A 224 -7.11 7.57 7.68
N PHE A 225 -8.26 7.33 7.04
CA PHE A 225 -9.43 6.81 7.73
C PHE A 225 -9.12 5.51 8.48
N LEU A 226 -8.47 4.55 7.81
CA LEU A 226 -8.12 3.26 8.40
C LEU A 226 -7.02 3.36 9.47
N ALA A 227 -6.13 4.32 9.38
CA ALA A 227 -5.05 4.55 10.34
C ALA A 227 -5.54 5.26 11.63
N SER A 228 -6.71 5.91 11.60
CA SER A 228 -7.24 6.73 12.69
C SER A 228 -8.36 6.03 13.47
N ASP A 229 -8.78 6.65 14.57
CA ASP A 229 -9.91 6.19 15.41
C ASP A 229 -11.26 6.29 14.70
N MET A 230 -11.36 6.99 13.58
CA MET A 230 -12.58 7.01 12.75
C MET A 230 -12.98 5.60 12.28
N SER A 231 -12.03 4.68 12.21
CA SER A 231 -12.25 3.28 11.83
C SER A 231 -12.12 2.30 13.00
N SER A 232 -12.37 2.76 14.22
CA SER A 232 -12.17 1.97 15.48
C SER A 232 -12.92 0.63 15.51
N TYR A 233 -13.98 0.47 14.72
CA TYR A 233 -14.75 -0.78 14.59
C TYR A 233 -14.63 -1.44 13.22
N VAL A 234 -13.55 -1.11 12.47
CA VAL A 234 -13.29 -1.63 11.13
C VAL A 234 -12.01 -2.46 11.14
N THR A 235 -12.15 -3.78 11.01
CA THR A 235 -11.02 -4.71 10.85
C THR A 235 -11.39 -5.84 9.87
N GLY A 236 -10.44 -6.36 9.10
CA GLY A 236 -10.66 -7.36 8.06
C GLY A 236 -11.35 -6.83 6.79
N ALA A 237 -11.57 -5.53 6.70
CA ALA A 237 -12.21 -4.91 5.56
C ALA A 237 -11.27 -4.85 4.35
N ASN A 238 -11.88 -4.89 3.16
CA ASN A 238 -11.24 -4.55 1.89
C ASN A 238 -12.01 -3.35 1.30
N ILE A 239 -11.36 -2.19 1.19
CA ILE A 239 -12.00 -0.97 0.71
C ILE A 239 -11.49 -0.64 -0.70
N PRO A 240 -12.34 -0.79 -1.74
CA PRO A 240 -11.97 -0.39 -3.10
C PRO A 240 -11.88 1.14 -3.22
N VAL A 241 -10.84 1.60 -3.94
CA VAL A 241 -10.64 3.00 -4.35
C VAL A 241 -10.36 2.98 -5.85
N ASP A 242 -11.40 2.76 -6.66
CA ASP A 242 -11.28 2.31 -8.04
C ASP A 242 -12.24 2.99 -9.02
N GLY A 243 -12.98 4.00 -8.58
CA GLY A 243 -13.98 4.68 -9.41
C GLY A 243 -15.13 3.79 -9.87
N GLY A 244 -15.37 2.68 -9.16
CA GLY A 244 -16.41 1.69 -9.47
C GLY A 244 -15.96 0.57 -10.40
N LYS A 245 -14.68 0.53 -10.82
CA LYS A 245 -14.17 -0.40 -11.84
C LYS A 245 -14.36 -1.87 -11.48
N ALA A 246 -14.17 -2.26 -10.24
CA ALA A 246 -14.31 -3.66 -9.82
C ALA A 246 -15.79 -4.14 -9.78
N ASN A 247 -16.77 -3.23 -9.77
CA ASN A 247 -18.19 -3.55 -9.73
C ASN A 247 -18.83 -3.61 -11.12
N GLU A 248 -18.09 -3.25 -12.17
CA GLU A 248 -18.60 -3.26 -13.52
C GLU A 248 -18.85 -4.69 -14.00
N LEU A 249 -20.10 -4.96 -14.37
CA LEU A 249 -20.43 -6.11 -15.20
C LEU A 249 -20.16 -5.68 -16.65
N ALA A 250 -19.10 -6.20 -17.28
CA ALA A 250 -18.80 -5.86 -18.67
C ALA A 250 -20.00 -6.20 -19.57
N VAL A 251 -20.76 -5.20 -19.93
CA VAL A 251 -21.74 -5.30 -20.99
C VAL A 251 -21.00 -4.87 -22.25
N ASN A 252 -20.70 -5.83 -23.14
CA ASN A 252 -20.27 -5.49 -24.50
C ASN A 252 -21.37 -4.63 -25.13
N GLN A 253 -21.17 -3.34 -25.14
CA GLN A 253 -21.94 -2.45 -25.99
C GLN A 253 -21.40 -2.67 -27.41
N GLY A 254 -22.12 -3.53 -28.16
CA GLY A 254 -21.84 -3.81 -29.55
C GLY A 254 -21.98 -2.57 -30.46
#